data_aacb5290e85ed3236295041eea8448ba
#
_entry.id   aacb5290e85ed3236295041eea8448ba
#
_cell.length_a   1.000
_cell.length_b   1.000
_cell.length_c   1.000
_cell.angle_alpha   90.00
_cell.angle_beta   90.00
_cell.angle_gamma   90.00
#
_symmetry.space_group_name_H-M   'P 1'
#
loop_
_entity.id
_entity.type
_entity.pdbx_description
1 polymer ?
#
loop_
_entity_poly.entity_id
_entity_poly.type
_entity_poly.pdbx_seq_one_letter_code
_entity_poly.pdbx_strand_id
1 'polypeptide(L)'
;MNWKSKVTIVVVALVVLSASYAVYVFNPSATGGTVLTIYTYSSLFTSAPNVSAVNSTVFGGFEREYHVRINLVRIEGTQNMLEQLIKQKSNPQADLVIGLTNLQAPQAVNSGVLLNYTPPNLAYVPGYLVNDLDPTHHLVPYEYAPITVDYCNLSSSLASNLSFTMLENPVFARQLVVENPSIDSTGLSFLIYQAVFYQYILHENWQSWWRSISTYVRVVPTWDDAFTIFPTNGYNMVVSYGTDPAYFNYFGGYPGCGTSAVHFNGKTYTWLEIEGIGIVKGAKHLALAQAFENWFLSSAVQSEIPEGEWMFPANSIVPLPPVFSHAVSAEGTVVLNSLVNQTQIALNVTSLVQDWVKLMAT
;
A
#
# COMPACT_ATOMS: atom_id res chain seq x y z
N MET A 1 67.35 14.25 -8.24
CA MET A 1 66.09 15.02 -8.29
C MET A 1 64.98 14.06 -7.90
N ASN A 2 64.56 14.13 -6.63
CA ASN A 2 63.68 13.15 -5.99
C ASN A 2 62.21 13.53 -6.22
N TRP A 3 61.43 12.68 -6.87
CA TRP A 3 60.00 12.79 -6.92
C TRP A 3 59.36 11.77 -5.97
N LYS A 4 58.91 12.23 -4.81
CA LYS A 4 58.13 11.44 -3.88
C LYS A 4 56.67 11.44 -4.36
N SER A 5 56.20 10.30 -4.82
CA SER A 5 54.77 10.03 -5.05
C SER A 5 54.02 9.96 -3.73
N LYS A 6 53.10 10.89 -3.54
CA LYS A 6 52.12 10.83 -2.43
C LYS A 6 50.99 9.89 -2.84
N VAL A 7 50.91 8.74 -2.18
CA VAL A 7 49.75 7.87 -2.21
C VAL A 7 48.68 8.48 -1.32
N THR A 8 47.62 8.98 -1.88
CA THR A 8 46.44 9.41 -1.15
C THR A 8 45.56 8.21 -0.87
N ILE A 9 45.53 7.78 0.38
CA ILE A 9 44.61 6.76 0.86
C ILE A 9 43.26 7.46 1.01
N VAL A 10 42.28 7.08 0.14
CA VAL A 10 40.88 7.47 0.30
C VAL A 10 40.27 6.50 1.30
N VAL A 11 40.07 6.95 2.52
CA VAL A 11 39.26 6.23 3.51
C VAL A 11 37.80 6.45 3.13
N VAL A 12 37.18 5.42 2.57
CA VAL A 12 35.73 5.38 2.40
C VAL A 12 35.12 5.11 3.77
N ALA A 13 34.64 6.17 4.42
CA ALA A 13 33.83 6.05 5.62
C ALA A 13 32.46 5.48 5.22
N LEU A 14 32.24 4.22 5.53
CA LEU A 14 30.91 3.63 5.55
C LEU A 14 30.10 4.31 6.65
N VAL A 15 29.28 5.30 6.28
CA VAL A 15 28.24 5.84 7.16
C VAL A 15 27.14 4.80 7.19
N VAL A 16 27.12 4.00 8.25
CA VAL A 16 25.96 3.21 8.62
C VAL A 16 24.92 4.21 9.12
N LEU A 17 24.00 4.60 8.23
CA LEU A 17 22.78 5.31 8.60
C LEU A 17 21.93 4.33 9.42
N SER A 18 22.05 4.40 10.74
CA SER A 18 21.04 3.87 11.64
C SER A 18 19.75 4.65 11.36
N ALA A 19 18.79 4.01 10.73
CA ALA A 19 17.44 4.55 10.56
C ALA A 19 16.88 4.85 11.95
N SER A 20 16.86 6.11 12.32
CA SER A 20 16.19 6.59 13.52
C SER A 20 14.71 6.54 13.21
N TYR A 21 13.99 5.56 13.76
CA TYR A 21 12.54 5.52 13.74
C TYR A 21 12.01 6.80 14.39
N ALA A 22 11.56 7.76 13.60
CA ALA A 22 10.86 8.93 14.10
C ALA A 22 9.46 8.48 14.51
N VAL A 23 9.32 8.07 15.77
CA VAL A 23 8.01 7.92 16.40
C VAL A 23 7.48 9.33 16.61
N TYR A 24 6.62 9.79 15.72
CA TYR A 24 5.84 11.01 15.95
C TYR A 24 4.79 10.71 17.03
N VAL A 25 5.20 10.87 18.28
CA VAL A 25 4.26 10.89 19.39
C VAL A 25 3.61 12.26 19.39
N PHE A 26 2.37 12.33 18.95
CA PHE A 26 1.52 13.49 19.19
C PHE A 26 1.27 13.57 20.70
N ASN A 27 1.91 14.53 21.37
CA ASN A 27 1.84 14.66 22.83
C ASN A 27 0.84 15.76 23.20
N PRO A 28 -0.42 15.45 23.51
CA PRO A 28 -1.33 16.40 24.12
C PRO A 28 -1.18 16.37 25.64
N SER A 29 -1.17 17.54 26.23
CA SER A 29 -1.05 17.82 27.64
C SER A 29 -1.91 16.90 28.51
N ALA A 30 -1.28 16.35 29.55
CA ALA A 30 -1.82 15.34 30.44
C ALA A 30 -3.11 15.76 31.15
N THR A 31 -4.20 15.11 30.81
CA THR A 31 -5.27 14.76 31.77
C THR A 31 -5.53 13.27 31.55
N GLY A 32 -5.49 12.47 32.63
CA GLY A 32 -5.44 11.01 32.58
C GLY A 32 -6.71 10.38 31.96
N GLY A 33 -6.78 10.35 30.64
CA GLY A 33 -7.84 9.69 29.86
C GLY A 33 -7.35 8.37 29.24
N THR A 34 -8.30 7.51 28.86
CA THR A 34 -8.03 6.28 28.12
C THR A 34 -7.38 6.60 26.79
N VAL A 35 -6.34 5.85 26.40
CA VAL A 35 -5.60 6.01 25.15
C VAL A 35 -5.78 4.77 24.29
N LEU A 36 -6.39 4.93 23.13
CA LEU A 36 -6.53 3.87 22.13
C LEU A 36 -5.30 3.93 21.21
N THR A 37 -4.52 2.86 21.16
CA THR A 37 -3.31 2.80 20.34
C THR A 37 -3.58 2.08 19.03
N ILE A 38 -3.26 2.74 17.91
CA ILE A 38 -3.49 2.25 16.55
C ILE A 38 -2.15 2.19 15.82
N TYR A 39 -1.80 1.03 15.27
CA TYR A 39 -0.67 0.88 14.36
C TYR A 39 -1.13 1.12 12.94
N THR A 40 -0.36 1.88 12.19
CA THR A 40 -0.63 2.19 10.79
C THR A 40 0.65 2.47 10.00
N TYR A 41 0.56 2.53 8.68
CA TYR A 41 1.66 2.94 7.80
C TYR A 41 1.92 4.45 7.85
N SER A 42 3.07 4.88 7.29
CA SER A 42 3.54 6.27 7.43
C SER A 42 2.63 7.28 6.79
N SER A 43 2.07 6.98 5.62
CA SER A 43 1.33 7.96 4.79
C SER A 43 -0.16 8.10 5.13
N LEU A 44 -0.75 7.31 6.04
CA LEU A 44 -2.19 7.39 6.35
C LEU A 44 -2.65 8.85 6.56
N PHE A 45 -3.52 9.36 5.69
CA PHE A 45 -4.07 10.73 5.65
C PHE A 45 -3.03 11.87 5.59
N THR A 46 -1.81 11.61 5.10
CA THR A 46 -0.78 12.65 4.97
C THR A 46 -0.84 13.42 3.66
N SER A 47 -1.43 12.84 2.62
CA SER A 47 -1.55 13.43 1.29
C SER A 47 -2.88 14.16 1.05
N ALA A 48 -3.70 14.30 2.08
CA ALA A 48 -4.97 15.02 2.01
C ALA A 48 -4.75 16.51 1.72
N PRO A 49 -5.65 17.18 0.95
CA PRO A 49 -5.62 18.62 0.73
C PRO A 49 -5.69 19.44 2.04
N ASN A 50 -6.35 18.89 3.04
CA ASN A 50 -6.43 19.45 4.38
C ASN A 50 -6.28 18.35 5.45
N VAL A 51 -5.05 17.94 5.68
CA VAL A 51 -4.67 16.90 6.67
C VAL A 51 -5.30 17.17 8.06
N SER A 52 -5.34 18.44 8.48
CA SER A 52 -5.90 18.80 9.79
C SER A 52 -7.41 18.56 9.86
N ALA A 53 -8.14 18.87 8.79
CA ALA A 53 -9.59 18.64 8.72
C ALA A 53 -9.91 17.13 8.73
N VAL A 54 -9.24 16.35 7.87
CA VAL A 54 -9.41 14.90 7.81
C VAL A 54 -9.12 14.26 9.18
N ASN A 55 -7.98 14.56 9.78
CA ASN A 55 -7.63 14.05 11.12
C ASN A 55 -8.65 14.48 12.18
N SER A 56 -9.20 15.71 12.09
CA SER A 56 -10.24 16.18 13.01
C SER A 56 -11.56 15.43 12.84
N THR A 57 -11.91 15.02 11.61
CA THR A 57 -13.10 14.20 11.34
C THR A 57 -12.86 12.77 11.80
N VAL A 58 -11.82 12.11 11.31
CA VAL A 58 -11.57 10.67 11.49
C VAL A 58 -11.22 10.36 12.94
N PHE A 59 -10.19 10.98 13.47
CA PHE A 59 -9.68 10.68 14.80
C PHE A 59 -10.29 11.58 15.87
N GLY A 60 -10.26 12.88 15.65
CA GLY A 60 -10.83 13.85 16.59
C GLY A 60 -12.35 13.73 16.79
N GLY A 61 -13.08 13.26 15.77
CA GLY A 61 -14.50 12.91 15.89
C GLY A 61 -14.72 11.81 16.91
N PHE A 62 -13.98 10.72 16.77
CA PHE A 62 -14.03 9.60 17.69
C PHE A 62 -13.58 9.99 19.11
N GLU A 63 -12.49 10.74 19.24
CA GLU A 63 -11.97 11.21 20.53
C GLU A 63 -13.02 12.01 21.31
N ARG A 64 -13.75 12.90 20.61
CA ARG A 64 -14.81 13.70 21.22
C ARG A 64 -16.02 12.87 21.63
N GLU A 65 -16.44 11.93 20.79
CA GLU A 65 -17.62 11.09 21.02
C GLU A 65 -17.40 10.10 22.18
N TYR A 66 -16.22 9.49 22.22
CA TYR A 66 -15.90 8.43 23.20
C TYR A 66 -15.06 8.91 24.39
N HIS A 67 -14.73 10.21 24.45
CA HIS A 67 -13.91 10.82 25.53
C HIS A 67 -12.57 10.10 25.75
N VAL A 68 -11.91 9.73 24.66
CA VAL A 68 -10.61 9.04 24.63
C VAL A 68 -9.60 9.84 23.85
N ARG A 69 -8.33 9.43 23.89
CA ARG A 69 -7.29 9.91 22.98
C ARG A 69 -6.84 8.79 22.08
N ILE A 70 -6.49 9.12 20.83
CA ILE A 70 -5.90 8.19 19.88
C ILE A 70 -4.40 8.42 19.82
N ASN A 71 -3.64 7.34 19.95
CA ASN A 71 -2.20 7.31 19.73
C ASN A 71 -1.92 6.56 18.43
N LEU A 72 -1.65 7.30 17.34
CA LEU A 72 -1.25 6.73 16.06
C LEU A 72 0.25 6.43 16.09
N VAL A 73 0.60 5.16 15.96
CA VAL A 73 1.98 4.70 15.82
C VAL A 73 2.20 4.37 14.35
N ARG A 74 2.92 5.24 13.66
CA ARG A 74 3.23 5.10 12.24
C ARG A 74 4.48 4.23 12.07
N ILE A 75 4.38 3.22 11.23
CA ILE A 75 5.44 2.23 10.97
C ILE A 75 5.72 2.24 9.48
N GLU A 76 6.99 2.41 9.14
CA GLU A 76 7.44 2.38 7.75
C GLU A 76 7.33 0.96 7.19
N GLY A 77 6.55 0.81 6.10
CA GLY A 77 6.30 -0.47 5.44
C GLY A 77 5.29 -1.35 6.17
N THR A 78 4.27 -1.77 5.45
CA THR A 78 3.17 -2.59 6.00
C THR A 78 3.62 -3.97 6.46
N GLN A 79 4.64 -4.55 5.82
CA GLN A 79 5.22 -5.82 6.26
C GLN A 79 5.92 -5.69 7.62
N ASN A 80 6.66 -4.61 7.84
CA ASN A 80 7.29 -4.32 9.14
C ASN A 80 6.23 -4.15 10.23
N MET A 81 5.10 -3.54 9.90
CA MET A 81 3.96 -3.38 10.82
C MET A 81 3.38 -4.75 11.23
N LEU A 82 3.16 -5.66 10.27
CA LEU A 82 2.70 -7.01 10.55
C LEU A 82 3.72 -7.80 11.40
N GLU A 83 5.00 -7.71 11.09
CA GLU A 83 6.04 -8.37 11.88
C GLU A 83 6.10 -7.84 13.31
N GLN A 84 5.89 -6.54 13.50
CA GLN A 84 5.84 -5.95 14.84
C GLN A 84 4.65 -6.49 15.65
N LEU A 85 3.47 -6.61 15.03
CA LEU A 85 2.31 -7.24 15.68
C LEU A 85 2.62 -8.69 16.09
N ILE A 86 3.26 -9.46 15.21
CA ILE A 86 3.65 -10.86 15.48
C ILE A 86 4.66 -10.95 16.65
N LYS A 87 5.67 -10.09 16.65
CA LYS A 87 6.67 -10.02 17.74
C LYS A 87 6.03 -9.66 19.08
N GLN A 88 4.98 -8.86 19.07
CA GLN A 88 4.28 -8.40 20.27
C GLN A 88 3.07 -9.27 20.66
N LYS A 89 2.83 -10.39 19.99
CA LYS A 89 1.66 -11.25 20.18
C LYS A 89 1.38 -11.61 21.65
N SER A 90 2.42 -11.85 22.46
CA SER A 90 2.28 -12.21 23.89
C SER A 90 2.03 -11.02 24.81
N ASN A 91 2.30 -9.79 24.33
CA ASN A 91 2.08 -8.54 25.06
C ASN A 91 1.77 -7.42 24.05
N PRO A 92 0.55 -7.40 23.48
CA PRO A 92 0.17 -6.43 22.47
C PRO A 92 0.28 -4.99 22.97
N GLN A 93 0.83 -4.12 22.14
CA GLN A 93 0.96 -2.69 22.43
C GLN A 93 -0.06 -1.84 21.66
N ALA A 94 -0.63 -2.38 20.59
CA ALA A 94 -1.71 -1.77 19.84
C ALA A 94 -3.07 -2.36 20.20
N ASP A 95 -4.11 -1.56 20.08
CA ASP A 95 -5.51 -1.99 20.16
C ASP A 95 -6.06 -2.33 18.76
N LEU A 96 -5.62 -1.58 17.73
CA LEU A 96 -6.00 -1.77 16.33
C LEU A 96 -4.80 -1.68 15.40
N VAL A 97 -4.99 -2.21 14.20
CA VAL A 97 -4.10 -2.02 13.05
C VAL A 97 -4.91 -1.53 11.85
N ILE A 98 -4.37 -0.57 11.08
CA ILE A 98 -4.94 -0.03 9.84
C ILE A 98 -3.90 -0.16 8.73
N GLY A 99 -4.27 -0.72 7.56
CA GLY A 99 -3.44 -0.77 6.36
C GLY A 99 -2.78 -2.13 6.09
N LEU A 100 -3.23 -3.24 6.72
CA LEU A 100 -2.84 -4.57 6.27
C LEU A 100 -3.67 -4.95 5.03
N THR A 101 -3.03 -5.49 4.01
CA THR A 101 -3.66 -5.77 2.72
C THR A 101 -4.15 -7.21 2.60
N ASN A 102 -4.91 -7.46 1.53
CA ASN A 102 -5.40 -8.80 1.17
C ASN A 102 -4.28 -9.85 0.97
N LEU A 103 -3.04 -9.43 0.68
CA LEU A 103 -1.89 -10.34 0.59
C LEU A 103 -1.25 -10.64 1.97
N GLN A 104 -1.46 -9.77 2.94
CA GLN A 104 -0.94 -9.89 4.30
C GLN A 104 -1.96 -10.50 5.28
N ALA A 105 -3.27 -10.37 4.96
CA ALA A 105 -4.36 -10.85 5.79
C ALA A 105 -4.20 -12.32 6.22
N PRO A 106 -3.88 -13.28 5.33
CA PRO A 106 -3.71 -14.68 5.75
C PRO A 106 -2.54 -14.90 6.72
N GLN A 107 -1.44 -14.16 6.57
CA GLN A 107 -0.33 -14.25 7.53
C GLN A 107 -0.74 -13.69 8.89
N ALA A 108 -1.45 -12.57 8.92
CA ALA A 108 -1.94 -11.95 10.14
C ALA A 108 -2.93 -12.88 10.88
N VAL A 109 -3.90 -13.45 10.15
CA VAL A 109 -4.89 -14.40 10.68
C VAL A 109 -4.21 -15.67 11.21
N ASN A 110 -3.35 -16.30 10.40
CA ASN A 110 -2.65 -17.53 10.78
C ASN A 110 -1.70 -17.33 11.97
N SER A 111 -1.11 -16.14 12.10
CA SER A 111 -0.28 -15.77 13.25
C SER A 111 -1.11 -15.62 14.53
N GLY A 112 -2.43 -15.49 14.42
CA GLY A 112 -3.34 -15.32 15.53
C GLY A 112 -3.10 -14.03 16.32
N VAL A 113 -2.74 -12.95 15.62
CA VAL A 113 -2.50 -11.61 16.20
C VAL A 113 -3.74 -10.71 16.12
N LEU A 114 -4.77 -11.13 15.39
CA LEU A 114 -6.00 -10.38 15.22
C LEU A 114 -7.18 -11.10 15.88
N LEU A 115 -8.20 -10.34 16.22
CA LEU A 115 -9.46 -10.79 16.77
C LEU A 115 -10.53 -10.71 15.67
N ASN A 116 -11.31 -11.80 15.52
CA ASN A 116 -12.47 -11.77 14.64
C ASN A 116 -13.57 -10.85 15.22
N TYR A 117 -14.04 -9.92 14.39
CA TYR A 117 -15.17 -9.05 14.74
C TYR A 117 -15.89 -8.59 13.47
N THR A 118 -17.20 -8.50 13.53
CA THR A 118 -18.05 -8.02 12.42
C THR A 118 -18.68 -6.70 12.83
N PRO A 119 -18.11 -5.56 12.42
CA PRO A 119 -18.69 -4.25 12.72
C PRO A 119 -20.02 -4.05 11.98
N PRO A 120 -21.04 -3.41 12.57
CA PRO A 120 -22.34 -3.17 11.92
C PRO A 120 -22.24 -2.50 10.54
N ASN A 121 -21.31 -1.53 10.38
CA ASN A 121 -21.13 -0.81 9.12
C ASN A 121 -20.51 -1.67 8.02
N LEU A 122 -20.03 -2.87 8.31
CA LEU A 122 -19.59 -3.82 7.28
C LEU A 122 -20.72 -4.20 6.31
N ALA A 123 -21.97 -4.01 6.72
CA ALA A 123 -23.16 -4.21 5.87
C ALA A 123 -23.18 -3.31 4.60
N TYR A 124 -22.43 -2.21 4.61
CA TYR A 124 -22.30 -1.29 3.47
C TYR A 124 -21.09 -1.60 2.58
N VAL A 125 -20.25 -2.56 2.96
CA VAL A 125 -19.08 -2.97 2.19
C VAL A 125 -19.45 -4.09 1.23
N PRO A 126 -19.11 -3.99 -0.07
CA PRO A 126 -19.39 -5.05 -1.03
C PRO A 126 -18.76 -6.38 -0.64
N GLY A 127 -19.54 -7.46 -0.75
CA GLY A 127 -19.11 -8.80 -0.32
C GLY A 127 -17.85 -9.32 -1.03
N TYR A 128 -17.58 -8.87 -2.27
CA TYR A 128 -16.35 -9.26 -2.96
C TYR A 128 -15.08 -8.68 -2.28
N LEU A 129 -15.13 -7.45 -1.77
CA LEU A 129 -14.01 -6.86 -1.02
C LEU A 129 -13.76 -7.62 0.28
N VAL A 130 -14.83 -7.97 1.00
CA VAL A 130 -14.73 -8.79 2.23
C VAL A 130 -14.12 -10.15 1.94
N ASN A 131 -14.62 -10.84 0.89
CA ASN A 131 -14.14 -12.16 0.53
C ASN A 131 -12.68 -12.14 0.06
N ASP A 132 -12.29 -11.09 -0.64
CA ASP A 132 -10.93 -10.92 -1.19
C ASP A 132 -9.92 -10.43 -0.15
N LEU A 133 -10.36 -9.78 0.93
CA LEU A 133 -9.50 -9.41 2.05
C LEU A 133 -9.43 -10.56 3.08
N ASP A 134 -10.51 -10.78 3.80
CA ASP A 134 -10.63 -11.81 4.83
C ASP A 134 -12.09 -12.16 5.13
N PRO A 135 -12.61 -13.28 4.59
CA PRO A 135 -13.99 -13.70 4.82
C PRO A 135 -14.28 -14.10 6.28
N THR A 136 -13.25 -14.15 7.12
CA THR A 136 -13.37 -14.47 8.54
C THR A 136 -13.45 -13.24 9.45
N HIS A 137 -13.37 -12.04 8.88
CA HIS A 137 -13.51 -10.74 9.53
C HIS A 137 -12.50 -10.49 10.69
N HIS A 138 -11.24 -10.96 10.55
CA HIS A 138 -10.15 -10.49 11.40
C HIS A 138 -9.59 -9.17 10.87
N LEU A 139 -9.75 -8.94 9.55
CA LEU A 139 -9.58 -7.67 8.88
C LEU A 139 -10.87 -7.35 8.13
N VAL A 140 -11.29 -6.10 8.16
CA VAL A 140 -12.44 -5.62 7.38
C VAL A 140 -11.99 -4.52 6.42
N PRO A 141 -12.46 -4.53 5.14
CA PRO A 141 -12.01 -3.56 4.14
C PRO A 141 -12.43 -2.13 4.52
N TYR A 142 -11.52 -1.17 4.32
CA TYR A 142 -11.87 0.25 4.45
C TYR A 142 -11.58 1.06 3.17
N GLU A 143 -10.65 0.59 2.35
CA GLU A 143 -10.36 1.18 1.03
C GLU A 143 -9.76 0.16 0.08
N TYR A 144 -9.71 0.52 -1.21
CA TYR A 144 -9.10 -0.33 -2.23
C TYR A 144 -8.77 0.48 -3.49
N ALA A 145 -7.81 -0.01 -4.28
CA ALA A 145 -7.57 0.46 -5.64
C ALA A 145 -6.93 -0.62 -6.52
N PRO A 146 -7.05 -0.53 -7.85
CA PRO A 146 -6.27 -1.37 -8.75
C PRO A 146 -4.80 -0.91 -8.76
N ILE A 147 -3.88 -1.87 -8.73
CA ILE A 147 -2.46 -1.62 -8.97
C ILE A 147 -2.24 -1.35 -10.45
N THR A 148 -1.54 -0.27 -10.72
CA THR A 148 -1.24 0.24 -12.07
C THR A 148 0.20 0.72 -12.16
N VAL A 149 0.58 1.21 -13.32
CA VAL A 149 1.85 1.94 -13.52
C VAL A 149 1.52 3.38 -13.89
N ASP A 150 1.89 4.29 -13.03
CA ASP A 150 1.86 5.71 -13.33
C ASP A 150 2.99 6.06 -14.29
N TYR A 151 2.73 7.01 -15.15
CA TYR A 151 3.69 7.48 -16.12
C TYR A 151 3.59 8.99 -16.34
N CYS A 152 4.70 9.61 -16.73
CA CYS A 152 4.73 10.97 -17.23
C CYS A 152 5.41 11.02 -18.59
N ASN A 153 4.90 11.89 -19.47
CA ASN A 153 5.43 12.10 -20.83
C ASN A 153 5.42 10.85 -21.74
N LEU A 154 4.55 9.89 -21.45
CA LEU A 154 4.30 8.76 -22.34
C LEU A 154 3.25 9.16 -23.39
N SER A 155 3.46 8.77 -24.66
CA SER A 155 2.43 9.03 -25.67
C SER A 155 1.15 8.24 -25.39
N SER A 156 0.00 8.78 -25.78
CA SER A 156 -1.31 8.12 -25.55
C SER A 156 -1.36 6.71 -26.14
N SER A 157 -0.70 6.49 -27.30
CA SER A 157 -0.64 5.17 -27.93
C SER A 157 0.20 4.16 -27.15
N LEU A 158 1.26 4.60 -26.47
CA LEU A 158 2.05 3.74 -25.59
C LEU A 158 1.33 3.48 -24.28
N ALA A 159 0.72 4.51 -23.71
CA ALA A 159 -0.05 4.39 -22.46
C ALA A 159 -1.23 3.41 -22.60
N SER A 160 -2.00 3.51 -23.70
CA SER A 160 -3.14 2.60 -23.98
C SER A 160 -2.73 1.17 -24.36
N ASN A 161 -1.43 0.90 -24.47
CA ASN A 161 -0.87 -0.42 -24.77
C ASN A 161 0.23 -0.83 -23.77
N LEU A 162 0.27 -0.18 -22.60
CA LEU A 162 1.21 -0.56 -21.56
C LEU A 162 1.07 -2.05 -21.23
N SER A 163 2.19 -2.77 -21.25
CA SER A 163 2.22 -4.21 -21.00
C SER A 163 3.50 -4.59 -20.28
N PHE A 164 3.50 -5.75 -19.63
CA PHE A 164 4.73 -6.27 -19.04
C PHE A 164 5.84 -6.45 -20.07
N THR A 165 5.50 -6.89 -21.31
CA THR A 165 6.48 -7.01 -22.39
C THR A 165 7.06 -5.64 -22.80
N MET A 166 6.25 -4.57 -22.79
CA MET A 166 6.77 -3.22 -23.03
C MET A 166 7.77 -2.81 -21.94
N LEU A 167 7.46 -3.12 -20.69
CA LEU A 167 8.30 -2.80 -19.54
C LEU A 167 9.61 -3.61 -19.50
N GLU A 168 9.72 -4.74 -20.23
CA GLU A 168 10.99 -5.48 -20.40
C GLU A 168 12.00 -4.70 -21.26
N ASN A 169 11.54 -3.79 -22.11
CA ASN A 169 12.46 -3.00 -22.92
C ASN A 169 13.29 -2.07 -22.01
N PRO A 170 14.64 -2.10 -22.10
CA PRO A 170 15.52 -1.27 -21.28
C PRO A 170 15.22 0.23 -21.29
N VAL A 171 14.59 0.74 -22.37
CA VAL A 171 14.18 2.15 -22.47
C VAL A 171 13.12 2.50 -21.44
N PHE A 172 12.18 1.57 -21.17
CA PHE A 172 11.12 1.76 -20.17
C PHE A 172 11.55 1.25 -18.80
N ALA A 173 12.21 0.09 -18.74
CA ALA A 173 12.68 -0.50 -17.48
C ALA A 173 13.55 0.46 -16.64
N ARG A 174 14.40 1.27 -17.29
CA ARG A 174 15.25 2.28 -16.61
C ARG A 174 14.46 3.46 -16.03
N GLN A 175 13.25 3.67 -16.49
CA GLN A 175 12.37 4.74 -16.02
C GLN A 175 11.43 4.25 -14.92
N LEU A 176 11.35 2.92 -14.71
CA LEU A 176 10.41 2.30 -13.78
C LEU A 176 11.00 2.27 -12.36
N VAL A 177 10.20 2.77 -11.43
CA VAL A 177 10.42 2.62 -9.99
C VAL A 177 9.43 1.60 -9.46
N VAL A 178 9.89 0.71 -8.62
CA VAL A 178 9.06 -0.28 -7.92
C VAL A 178 9.43 -0.32 -6.44
N GLU A 179 8.49 -0.56 -5.59
CA GLU A 179 8.68 -0.73 -4.15
C GLU A 179 9.23 -2.14 -3.87
N ASN A 180 9.91 -2.26 -2.75
CA ASN A 180 10.44 -3.54 -2.31
C ASN A 180 9.31 -4.43 -1.74
N PRO A 181 8.95 -5.54 -2.40
CA PRO A 181 7.84 -6.40 -1.99
C PRO A 181 8.07 -7.10 -0.63
N SER A 182 9.28 -7.04 -0.07
CA SER A 182 9.55 -7.56 1.27
C SER A 182 9.26 -6.55 2.38
N ILE A 183 8.94 -5.29 2.02
CA ILE A 183 8.73 -4.18 2.97
C ILE A 183 7.35 -3.55 2.76
N ASP A 184 6.97 -3.31 1.50
CA ASP A 184 5.83 -2.50 1.10
C ASP A 184 4.75 -3.30 0.38
N SER A 185 3.47 -2.97 0.66
CA SER A 185 2.33 -3.69 0.08
C SER A 185 2.14 -3.42 -1.40
N THR A 186 2.39 -2.19 -1.87
CA THR A 186 2.25 -1.83 -3.28
C THR A 186 3.22 -2.64 -4.13
N GLY A 187 4.50 -2.72 -3.69
CA GLY A 187 5.50 -3.58 -4.34
C GLY A 187 5.15 -5.06 -4.27
N LEU A 188 4.59 -5.52 -3.15
CA LEU A 188 4.11 -6.90 -3.02
C LEU A 188 2.95 -7.19 -3.96
N SER A 189 1.97 -6.29 -4.03
CA SER A 189 0.82 -6.42 -4.92
C SER A 189 1.25 -6.41 -6.39
N PHE A 190 2.22 -5.59 -6.76
CA PHE A 190 2.77 -5.59 -8.12
C PHE A 190 3.53 -6.89 -8.46
N LEU A 191 4.33 -7.42 -7.53
CA LEU A 191 4.99 -8.72 -7.71
C LEU A 191 3.97 -9.84 -7.96
N ILE A 192 2.90 -9.89 -7.15
CA ILE A 192 1.86 -10.91 -7.30
C ILE A 192 1.06 -10.69 -8.58
N TYR A 193 0.71 -9.44 -8.91
CA TYR A 193 0.05 -9.09 -10.16
C TYR A 193 0.83 -9.62 -11.37
N GLN A 194 2.13 -9.34 -11.43
CA GLN A 194 3.00 -9.78 -12.50
C GLN A 194 3.12 -11.32 -12.52
N ALA A 195 3.31 -11.96 -11.36
CA ALA A 195 3.48 -13.40 -11.28
C ALA A 195 2.20 -14.14 -11.72
N VAL A 196 1.02 -13.68 -11.27
CA VAL A 196 -0.28 -14.26 -11.65
C VAL A 196 -0.54 -14.04 -13.14
N PHE A 197 -0.24 -12.86 -13.68
CA PHE A 197 -0.39 -12.59 -15.10
C PHE A 197 0.46 -13.54 -15.96
N TYR A 198 1.74 -13.71 -15.62
CA TYR A 198 2.63 -14.63 -16.34
C TYR A 198 2.17 -16.07 -16.24
N GLN A 199 1.81 -16.52 -15.06
CA GLN A 199 1.44 -17.90 -14.81
C GLN A 199 0.09 -18.28 -15.44
N TYR A 200 -0.94 -17.41 -15.31
CA TYR A 200 -2.31 -17.76 -15.68
C TYR A 200 -2.77 -17.19 -17.02
N ILE A 201 -2.14 -16.11 -17.51
CA ILE A 201 -2.51 -15.49 -18.78
C ILE A 201 -1.51 -15.85 -19.88
N LEU A 202 -0.20 -15.77 -19.60
CA LEU A 202 0.85 -16.10 -20.57
C LEU A 202 1.24 -17.57 -20.53
N HIS A 203 1.01 -18.29 -19.43
CA HIS A 203 1.49 -19.64 -19.15
C HIS A 203 3.02 -19.71 -19.19
N GLU A 204 3.67 -18.71 -18.66
CA GLU A 204 5.13 -18.53 -18.64
C GLU A 204 5.68 -18.42 -17.22
N ASN A 205 6.99 -18.50 -17.08
CA ASN A 205 7.68 -18.34 -15.80
C ASN A 205 7.78 -16.85 -15.44
N TRP A 206 7.12 -16.43 -14.36
CA TRP A 206 7.13 -15.07 -13.86
C TRP A 206 8.53 -14.50 -13.56
N GLN A 207 9.49 -15.37 -13.16
CA GLN A 207 10.85 -14.96 -12.84
C GLN A 207 11.63 -14.47 -14.05
N SER A 208 11.26 -14.90 -15.28
CA SER A 208 11.94 -14.46 -16.50
C SER A 208 11.85 -12.96 -16.69
N TRP A 209 10.68 -12.38 -16.41
CA TRP A 209 10.45 -10.94 -16.50
C TRP A 209 11.35 -10.15 -15.54
N TRP A 210 11.40 -10.54 -14.28
CA TRP A 210 12.24 -9.85 -13.29
C TRP A 210 13.72 -9.95 -13.63
N ARG A 211 14.19 -11.11 -14.14
CA ARG A 211 15.58 -11.23 -14.62
C ARG A 211 15.90 -10.28 -15.77
N SER A 212 14.95 -10.05 -16.69
CA SER A 212 15.17 -9.18 -17.84
C SER A 212 15.32 -7.71 -17.44
N ILE A 213 14.69 -7.28 -16.35
CA ILE A 213 14.71 -5.89 -15.91
C ILE A 213 15.59 -5.62 -14.68
N SER A 214 16.11 -6.64 -14.01
CA SER A 214 16.80 -6.52 -12.70
C SER A 214 17.93 -5.48 -12.67
N THR A 215 18.66 -5.33 -13.78
CA THR A 215 19.77 -4.37 -13.89
C THR A 215 19.34 -2.96 -14.32
N TYR A 216 18.06 -2.76 -14.61
CA TYR A 216 17.52 -1.49 -15.13
C TYR A 216 16.56 -0.82 -14.17
N VAL A 217 15.65 -1.59 -13.58
CA VAL A 217 14.60 -1.08 -12.69
C VAL A 217 15.16 -0.49 -11.41
N ARG A 218 14.55 0.58 -10.94
CA ARG A 218 14.87 1.18 -9.64
C ARG A 218 13.98 0.56 -8.56
N VAL A 219 14.58 -0.13 -7.59
CA VAL A 219 13.89 -0.59 -6.39
C VAL A 219 14.12 0.39 -5.25
N VAL A 220 13.06 0.76 -4.54
CA VAL A 220 13.05 1.62 -3.36
C VAL A 220 12.33 0.93 -2.20
N PRO A 221 12.55 1.33 -0.94
CA PRO A 221 11.92 0.66 0.20
C PRO A 221 10.39 0.70 0.19
N THR A 222 9.79 1.89 0.04
CA THR A 222 8.37 2.15 0.24
C THR A 222 7.75 2.96 -0.89
N TRP A 223 6.41 3.05 -0.90
CA TRP A 223 5.65 3.90 -1.80
C TRP A 223 6.01 5.39 -1.62
N ASP A 224 6.18 5.86 -0.38
CA ASP A 224 6.61 7.23 -0.09
C ASP A 224 7.96 7.56 -0.76
N ASP A 225 8.93 6.61 -0.71
CA ASP A 225 10.22 6.74 -1.39
C ASP A 225 10.06 6.79 -2.91
N ALA A 226 9.17 5.94 -3.47
CA ALA A 226 8.91 5.88 -4.90
C ALA A 226 8.33 7.21 -5.41
N PHE A 227 7.32 7.74 -4.74
CA PHE A 227 6.69 9.01 -5.10
C PHE A 227 7.62 10.23 -4.90
N THR A 228 8.58 10.15 -3.99
CA THR A 228 9.58 11.21 -3.79
C THR A 228 10.49 11.40 -5.01
N ILE A 229 10.77 10.32 -5.75
CA ILE A 229 11.64 10.39 -6.94
C ILE A 229 10.87 10.45 -8.26
N PHE A 230 9.60 10.10 -8.28
CA PHE A 230 8.70 10.20 -9.45
C PHE A 230 8.05 11.59 -9.51
N PRO A 231 7.96 12.26 -10.68
CA PRO A 231 8.59 11.95 -11.97
C PRO A 231 9.89 12.76 -12.18
N THR A 232 10.95 12.45 -11.46
CA THR A 232 12.21 13.20 -11.50
C THR A 232 13.39 12.35 -11.98
N ASN A 233 14.47 13.01 -12.41
CA ASN A 233 15.75 12.37 -12.74
C ASN A 233 15.67 11.19 -13.73
N GLY A 234 14.66 11.19 -14.61
CA GLY A 234 14.46 10.12 -15.60
C GLY A 234 13.61 8.95 -15.09
N TYR A 235 13.12 9.00 -13.88
CA TYR A 235 12.16 8.03 -13.33
C TYR A 235 10.73 8.50 -13.65
N ASN A 236 10.30 8.27 -14.89
CA ASN A 236 9.01 8.72 -15.39
C ASN A 236 7.90 7.67 -15.27
N MET A 237 8.19 6.54 -14.66
CA MET A 237 7.22 5.46 -14.41
C MET A 237 7.37 4.95 -12.98
N VAL A 238 6.25 4.72 -12.31
CA VAL A 238 6.22 4.19 -10.93
C VAL A 238 5.05 3.23 -10.79
N VAL A 239 5.25 2.16 -10.04
CA VAL A 239 4.12 1.31 -9.60
C VAL A 239 3.31 2.09 -8.58
N SER A 240 2.01 2.17 -8.77
CA SER A 240 1.11 2.89 -7.87
C SER A 240 -0.34 2.46 -8.11
N TYR A 241 -1.28 3.39 -7.92
CA TYR A 241 -2.71 3.09 -7.91
C TYR A 241 -3.45 3.71 -9.09
N GLY A 242 -4.46 3.03 -9.59
CA GLY A 242 -5.34 3.54 -10.63
C GLY A 242 -6.07 4.84 -10.26
N THR A 243 -6.09 5.20 -9.01
CA THR A 243 -6.72 6.40 -8.47
C THR A 243 -5.84 7.65 -8.55
N ASP A 244 -4.55 7.53 -8.78
CA ASP A 244 -3.60 8.65 -8.81
C ASP A 244 -3.90 9.75 -9.83
N PRO A 245 -4.54 9.50 -10.98
CA PRO A 245 -5.01 10.60 -11.84
C PRO A 245 -5.98 11.56 -11.16
N ALA A 246 -6.73 11.13 -10.15
CA ALA A 246 -7.53 12.05 -9.34
C ALA A 246 -6.63 13.00 -8.54
N TYR A 247 -5.59 12.48 -7.90
CA TYR A 247 -4.57 13.27 -7.22
C TYR A 247 -3.86 14.25 -8.18
N PHE A 248 -3.40 13.77 -9.32
CA PHE A 248 -2.71 14.59 -10.34
C PHE A 248 -3.58 15.75 -10.83
N ASN A 249 -4.87 15.48 -11.07
CA ASN A 249 -5.79 16.51 -11.53
C ASN A 249 -6.16 17.50 -10.41
N TYR A 250 -6.29 17.05 -9.19
CA TYR A 250 -6.61 17.92 -8.04
C TYR A 250 -5.50 18.94 -7.78
N PHE A 251 -4.26 18.49 -7.68
CA PHE A 251 -3.13 19.37 -7.35
C PHE A 251 -2.51 20.07 -8.55
N GLY A 252 -2.77 19.60 -9.80
CA GLY A 252 -2.27 20.21 -11.02
C GLY A 252 -0.73 20.17 -11.19
N GLY A 253 -0.02 19.45 -10.34
CA GLY A 253 1.45 19.39 -10.29
C GLY A 253 2.09 18.38 -11.26
N TYR A 254 1.32 17.63 -12.03
CA TYR A 254 1.78 16.47 -12.81
C TYR A 254 1.37 16.58 -14.31
N PRO A 255 1.83 17.61 -15.04
CA PRO A 255 1.45 17.80 -16.44
C PRO A 255 1.97 16.64 -17.31
N GLY A 256 1.09 16.07 -18.13
CA GLY A 256 1.43 14.94 -19.00
C GLY A 256 1.60 13.60 -18.28
N CYS A 257 1.18 13.52 -17.02
CA CYS A 257 1.15 12.28 -16.25
C CYS A 257 -0.24 11.63 -16.30
N GLY A 258 -0.27 10.33 -16.12
CA GLY A 258 -1.46 9.50 -16.06
C GLY A 258 -1.10 8.12 -15.52
N THR A 259 -2.06 7.21 -15.51
CA THR A 259 -1.85 5.82 -15.10
C THR A 259 -2.35 4.85 -16.15
N SER A 260 -1.83 3.64 -16.15
CA SER A 260 -2.31 2.55 -17.01
C SER A 260 -2.20 1.21 -16.32
N ALA A 261 -3.27 0.43 -16.41
CA ALA A 261 -3.22 -1.00 -16.16
C ALA A 261 -2.53 -1.74 -17.32
N VAL A 262 -2.26 -3.04 -17.14
CA VAL A 262 -1.61 -3.86 -18.17
C VAL A 262 -2.62 -4.29 -19.24
N HIS A 263 -2.25 -4.08 -20.51
CA HIS A 263 -3.02 -4.48 -21.67
C HIS A 263 -2.40 -5.70 -22.36
N PHE A 264 -3.24 -6.66 -22.74
CA PHE A 264 -2.83 -7.82 -23.50
C PHE A 264 -4.01 -8.43 -24.28
N ASN A 265 -3.80 -8.70 -25.59
CA ASN A 265 -4.81 -9.30 -26.48
C ASN A 265 -6.19 -8.60 -26.43
N GLY A 266 -6.18 -7.27 -26.43
CA GLY A 266 -7.41 -6.44 -26.43
C GLY A 266 -8.16 -6.43 -25.10
N LYS A 267 -7.58 -6.95 -24.03
CA LYS A 267 -8.12 -6.89 -22.66
C LYS A 267 -7.20 -6.09 -21.76
N THR A 268 -7.82 -5.50 -20.74
CA THR A 268 -7.11 -4.81 -19.65
C THR A 268 -7.15 -5.71 -18.41
N TYR A 269 -6.03 -5.84 -17.74
CA TYR A 269 -5.85 -6.66 -16.55
C TYR A 269 -5.48 -5.79 -15.36
N THR A 270 -5.99 -6.11 -14.19
CA THR A 270 -5.71 -5.41 -12.94
C THR A 270 -5.54 -6.40 -11.79
N TRP A 271 -4.89 -5.95 -10.75
CA TRP A 271 -4.87 -6.56 -9.42
C TRP A 271 -5.46 -5.55 -8.43
N LEU A 272 -6.43 -5.95 -7.63
CA LEU A 272 -6.96 -5.10 -6.57
C LEU A 272 -6.11 -5.28 -5.30
N GLU A 273 -5.54 -4.21 -4.83
CA GLU A 273 -5.12 -4.09 -3.45
C GLU A 273 -6.30 -3.63 -2.62
N ILE A 274 -6.57 -4.35 -1.53
CA ILE A 274 -7.67 -4.07 -0.61
C ILE A 274 -7.04 -3.93 0.76
N GLU A 275 -7.21 -2.77 1.38
CA GLU A 275 -6.67 -2.49 2.69
C GLU A 275 -7.70 -2.68 3.79
N GLY A 276 -7.23 -3.23 4.90
CA GLY A 276 -8.07 -3.60 6.03
C GLY A 276 -7.69 -2.93 7.33
N ILE A 277 -8.71 -2.74 8.16
CA ILE A 277 -8.60 -2.44 9.57
C ILE A 277 -8.93 -3.69 10.38
N GLY A 278 -8.25 -3.90 11.50
CA GLY A 278 -8.52 -5.05 12.38
C GLY A 278 -8.17 -4.78 13.84
N ILE A 279 -8.84 -5.51 14.72
CA ILE A 279 -8.63 -5.45 16.17
C ILE A 279 -7.49 -6.39 16.55
N VAL A 280 -6.50 -5.89 17.28
CA VAL A 280 -5.39 -6.71 17.77
C VAL A 280 -5.89 -7.65 18.87
N LYS A 281 -5.56 -8.93 18.75
CA LYS A 281 -5.93 -9.93 19.76
C LYS A 281 -5.21 -9.64 21.07
N GLY A 282 -5.98 -9.44 22.14
CA GLY A 282 -5.46 -9.00 23.43
C GLY A 282 -5.39 -7.49 23.59
N ALA A 283 -6.08 -6.73 22.72
CA ALA A 283 -6.27 -5.29 22.86
C ALA A 283 -6.71 -4.91 24.27
N LYS A 284 -6.09 -3.88 24.83
CA LYS A 284 -6.38 -3.42 26.20
C LYS A 284 -7.76 -2.76 26.30
N HIS A 285 -8.23 -2.16 25.21
CA HIS A 285 -9.46 -1.40 25.16
C HIS A 285 -10.44 -1.98 24.14
N LEU A 286 -10.77 -3.28 24.26
CA LEU A 286 -11.54 -4.03 23.27
C LEU A 286 -12.84 -3.34 22.83
N ALA A 287 -13.65 -2.87 23.78
CA ALA A 287 -14.92 -2.20 23.43
C ALA A 287 -14.73 -0.92 22.62
N LEU A 288 -13.65 -0.15 22.90
CA LEU A 288 -13.30 1.04 22.13
C LEU A 288 -12.72 0.66 20.78
N ALA A 289 -11.95 -0.41 20.68
CA ALA A 289 -11.43 -0.91 19.41
C ALA A 289 -12.57 -1.36 18.48
N GLN A 290 -13.57 -2.08 19.00
CA GLN A 290 -14.78 -2.45 18.26
C GLN A 290 -15.60 -1.22 17.82
N ALA A 291 -15.75 -0.25 18.69
CA ALA A 291 -16.42 1.01 18.35
C ALA A 291 -15.65 1.79 17.26
N PHE A 292 -14.30 1.83 17.35
CA PHE A 292 -13.46 2.53 16.36
C PHE A 292 -13.49 1.83 15.00
N GLU A 293 -13.41 0.52 14.95
CA GLU A 293 -13.50 -0.22 13.69
C GLU A 293 -14.85 0.04 12.98
N ASN A 294 -15.96 0.05 13.75
CA ASN A 294 -17.27 0.43 13.20
C ASN A 294 -17.33 1.91 12.79
N TRP A 295 -16.74 2.81 13.56
CA TRP A 295 -16.62 4.24 13.25
C TRP A 295 -15.84 4.45 11.95
N PHE A 296 -14.73 3.73 11.76
CA PHE A 296 -13.87 3.84 10.58
C PHE A 296 -14.60 3.46 9.28
N LEU A 297 -15.59 2.58 9.35
CA LEU A 297 -16.47 2.21 8.23
C LEU A 297 -17.73 3.09 8.10
N SER A 298 -17.92 4.08 8.96
CA SER A 298 -19.07 5.00 8.87
C SER A 298 -18.95 5.89 7.63
N SER A 299 -20.11 6.36 7.11
CA SER A 299 -20.11 7.27 5.97
C SER A 299 -19.32 8.56 6.25
N ALA A 300 -19.29 9.04 7.49
CA ALA A 300 -18.53 10.23 7.86
C ALA A 300 -17.02 10.06 7.64
N VAL A 301 -16.45 8.92 8.08
CA VAL A 301 -15.03 8.63 7.88
C VAL A 301 -14.75 8.20 6.44
N GLN A 302 -15.59 7.35 5.88
CA GLN A 302 -15.40 6.85 4.52
C GLN A 302 -15.53 7.92 3.44
N SER A 303 -16.21 9.05 3.73
CA SER A 303 -16.22 10.23 2.85
C SER A 303 -14.88 10.97 2.82
N GLU A 304 -14.02 10.78 3.80
CA GLU A 304 -12.68 11.36 3.84
C GLU A 304 -11.65 10.52 3.04
N ILE A 305 -11.93 9.23 2.79
CA ILE A 305 -11.01 8.32 2.08
C ILE A 305 -10.65 8.83 0.67
N PRO A 306 -11.60 9.23 -0.20
CA PRO A 306 -11.27 9.59 -1.58
C PRO A 306 -10.23 10.70 -1.70
N GLU A 307 -10.35 11.78 -0.96
CA GLU A 307 -9.40 12.90 -1.01
C GLU A 307 -8.36 12.85 0.12
N GLY A 308 -8.55 11.97 1.11
CA GLY A 308 -7.63 11.77 2.22
C GLY A 308 -6.51 10.78 1.89
N GLU A 309 -6.87 9.69 1.24
CA GLU A 309 -5.98 8.58 0.87
C GLU A 309 -5.83 8.41 -0.65
N TRP A 310 -6.65 9.11 -1.43
CA TRP A 310 -6.71 8.97 -2.89
C TRP A 310 -7.03 7.54 -3.34
N MET A 311 -7.86 6.86 -2.54
CA MET A 311 -8.32 5.49 -2.76
C MET A 311 -9.85 5.43 -2.91
N PHE A 312 -10.39 4.34 -3.43
CA PHE A 312 -11.82 4.10 -3.40
C PHE A 312 -12.26 3.68 -1.99
N PRO A 313 -13.28 4.32 -1.39
CA PRO A 313 -13.81 3.91 -0.09
C PRO A 313 -14.48 2.54 -0.19
N ALA A 314 -14.30 1.71 0.81
CA ALA A 314 -14.97 0.39 0.85
C ALA A 314 -16.48 0.52 1.12
N ASN A 315 -16.94 1.57 1.77
CA ASN A 315 -18.35 1.82 2.01
C ASN A 315 -19.02 2.33 0.73
N SER A 316 -19.80 1.46 0.08
CA SER A 316 -20.38 1.68 -1.26
C SER A 316 -21.49 2.74 -1.31
N ILE A 317 -21.99 3.21 -0.18
CA ILE A 317 -22.99 4.29 -0.16
C ILE A 317 -22.38 5.69 -0.17
N VAL A 318 -21.05 5.79 -0.04
CA VAL A 318 -20.34 7.07 -0.09
C VAL A 318 -20.16 7.51 -1.54
N PRO A 319 -20.62 8.72 -1.92
CA PRO A 319 -20.40 9.22 -3.27
C PRO A 319 -18.94 9.62 -3.46
N LEU A 320 -18.41 9.35 -4.66
CA LEU A 320 -17.07 9.79 -5.03
C LEU A 320 -17.06 11.28 -5.40
N PRO A 321 -16.04 12.05 -5.01
CA PRO A 321 -15.84 13.41 -5.48
C PRO A 321 -15.69 13.47 -7.00
N PRO A 322 -16.09 14.59 -7.67
CA PRO A 322 -16.02 14.71 -9.13
C PRO A 322 -14.62 14.45 -9.72
N VAL A 323 -13.55 14.74 -8.97
CA VAL A 323 -12.17 14.52 -9.40
C VAL A 323 -11.87 13.03 -9.63
N PHE A 324 -12.58 12.12 -8.97
CA PHE A 324 -12.47 10.66 -9.18
C PHE A 324 -12.97 10.18 -10.55
N SER A 325 -13.61 11.06 -11.34
CA SER A 325 -13.89 10.78 -12.77
C SER A 325 -12.61 10.57 -13.59
N HIS A 326 -11.45 10.98 -13.09
CA HIS A 326 -10.13 10.74 -13.69
C HIS A 326 -9.49 9.43 -13.23
N ALA A 327 -9.99 8.82 -12.16
CA ALA A 327 -9.45 7.57 -11.63
C ALA A 327 -9.73 6.39 -12.58
N VAL A 328 -8.79 5.47 -12.68
CA VAL A 328 -8.95 4.18 -13.34
C VAL A 328 -9.46 3.18 -12.30
N SER A 329 -10.69 2.69 -12.51
CA SER A 329 -11.27 1.64 -11.67
C SER A 329 -11.01 0.26 -12.28
N ALA A 330 -11.36 -0.79 -11.53
CA ALA A 330 -11.32 -2.16 -12.03
C ALA A 330 -12.51 -2.51 -12.95
N GLU A 331 -13.49 -1.59 -13.11
CA GLU A 331 -14.65 -1.83 -13.94
C GLU A 331 -14.27 -2.05 -15.42
N GLY A 332 -14.82 -3.09 -16.04
CA GLY A 332 -14.48 -3.45 -17.41
C GLY A 332 -13.11 -4.11 -17.60
N THR A 333 -12.38 -4.39 -16.53
CA THR A 333 -11.10 -5.09 -16.57
C THR A 333 -11.22 -6.56 -16.13
N VAL A 334 -10.18 -7.35 -16.42
CA VAL A 334 -10.00 -8.69 -15.84
C VAL A 334 -9.26 -8.54 -14.52
N VAL A 335 -10.00 -8.66 -13.42
CA VAL A 335 -9.43 -8.60 -12.06
C VAL A 335 -8.79 -9.95 -11.75
N LEU A 336 -7.46 -9.98 -11.68
CA LEU A 336 -6.69 -11.21 -11.52
C LEU A 336 -6.87 -11.86 -10.15
N ASN A 337 -7.30 -11.12 -9.14
CA ASN A 337 -7.66 -11.66 -7.83
C ASN A 337 -8.63 -12.84 -7.95
N SER A 338 -9.57 -12.77 -8.89
CA SER A 338 -10.58 -13.82 -9.11
C SER A 338 -10.05 -15.12 -9.75
N LEU A 339 -8.85 -15.08 -10.34
CA LEU A 339 -8.22 -16.24 -10.99
C LEU A 339 -7.45 -17.13 -10.03
N VAL A 340 -7.24 -16.68 -8.81
CA VAL A 340 -6.37 -17.33 -7.85
C VAL A 340 -7.07 -17.51 -6.51
N ASN A 341 -6.83 -18.64 -5.89
CA ASN A 341 -7.24 -18.82 -4.51
C ASN A 341 -6.29 -17.98 -3.63
N GLN A 342 -6.80 -16.88 -3.09
CA GLN A 342 -6.03 -15.95 -2.28
C GLN A 342 -5.35 -16.61 -1.08
N THR A 343 -6.00 -17.58 -0.45
CA THR A 343 -5.38 -18.38 0.63
C THR A 343 -4.15 -19.13 0.14
N GLN A 344 -4.18 -19.70 -1.07
CA GLN A 344 -3.01 -20.39 -1.64
C GLN A 344 -1.89 -19.43 -2.03
N ILE A 345 -2.22 -18.26 -2.58
CA ILE A 345 -1.21 -17.23 -2.87
C ILE A 345 -0.53 -16.79 -1.58
N ALA A 346 -1.31 -16.46 -0.58
CA ALA A 346 -0.79 -15.99 0.69
C ALA A 346 0.08 -17.03 1.42
N LEU A 347 -0.19 -18.33 1.28
CA LEU A 347 0.70 -19.38 1.76
C LEU A 347 2.05 -19.40 1.02
N ASN A 348 2.09 -18.91 -0.22
CA ASN A 348 3.27 -18.88 -1.07
C ASN A 348 3.97 -17.50 -1.13
N VAL A 349 3.34 -16.43 -0.60
CA VAL A 349 3.89 -15.06 -0.66
C VAL A 349 5.32 -15.00 -0.15
N THR A 350 5.60 -15.60 1.01
CA THR A 350 6.94 -15.60 1.59
C THR A 350 7.98 -16.21 0.65
N SER A 351 7.66 -17.33 0.00
CA SER A 351 8.59 -17.97 -0.94
C SER A 351 8.76 -17.17 -2.23
N LEU A 352 7.68 -16.56 -2.73
CA LEU A 352 7.73 -15.69 -3.91
C LEU A 352 8.61 -14.46 -3.66
N VAL A 353 8.46 -13.82 -2.51
CA VAL A 353 9.29 -12.68 -2.10
C VAL A 353 10.76 -13.10 -1.95
N GLN A 354 11.03 -14.24 -1.30
CA GLN A 354 12.41 -14.76 -1.17
C GLN A 354 13.06 -15.06 -2.53
N ASP A 355 12.31 -15.60 -3.47
CA ASP A 355 12.81 -15.86 -4.82
C ASP A 355 13.04 -14.56 -5.59
N TRP A 356 12.15 -13.58 -5.45
CA TRP A 356 12.34 -12.24 -6.01
C TRP A 356 13.60 -11.56 -5.44
N VAL A 357 13.81 -11.58 -4.12
CA VAL A 357 15.02 -11.02 -3.48
C VAL A 357 16.29 -11.65 -4.05
N LYS A 358 16.32 -12.98 -4.24
CA LYS A 358 17.47 -13.66 -4.86
C LYS A 358 17.70 -13.21 -6.31
N LEU A 359 16.63 -13.03 -7.08
CA LEU A 359 16.69 -12.56 -8.46
C LEU A 359 17.24 -11.15 -8.58
N MET A 360 16.83 -10.27 -7.68
CA MET A 360 17.22 -8.86 -7.70
C MET A 360 18.62 -8.61 -7.12
N ALA A 361 19.20 -9.58 -6.43
CA ALA A 361 20.56 -9.52 -5.89
C ALA A 361 21.67 -9.98 -6.91
N THR A 362 21.26 -10.47 -8.08
CA THR A 362 22.18 -10.94 -9.17
C THR A 362 22.40 -9.85 -10.21
#